data_9dc6fe7d1619871ae6a6a08ee705f2dd
#
_entry.id   9dc6fe7d1619871ae6a6a08ee705f2dd
#
_cell.length_a   1.000
_cell.length_b   1.000
_cell.length_c   1.000
_cell.angle_alpha   90.00
_cell.angle_beta   90.00
_cell.angle_gamma   90.00
#
_symmetry.space_group_name_H-M   'P 1'
#
loop_
_entity.id
_entity.type
_entity.pdbx_description
1 polymer ?
#
loop_
_entity_poly.entity_id
_entity_poly.type
_entity_poly.pdbx_seq_one_letter_code
_entity_poly.pdbx_strand_id
1 'polypeptide(L)'
;MNKDIKKDSIYKLFKNSKKYSIKWSSYFQVYEKILSNYKNKKIKFVEIGVANGGSLFMWKKYFGKNAKIIGVDLNPASKKLEKNGFKIYIGNQSDKEFWDYFYKKEGKVDIILDDGGHKNLQQISTVHYSLPHIKNGGKIIIEDTITSYLKKEFYNPSKYSFINYSKNIVDYIHRRSPLLMKDFNFYTKKIFSVEFFESIVVLSIDSRKCIKSREVSNNADNEWAIDYRNNEYFAELKNKLDKKYGLLNKRSFFRRFIRKIFYKNFIFNMLDNLKIKKVLRDIDN
;
A
#
# COMPACT_ATOMS: atom_id res chain seq x y z
N MET A 1 1.47 -21.78 19.68
CA MET A 1 2.09 -20.44 19.65
C MET A 1 3.48 -20.57 19.04
N ASN A 2 3.69 -19.99 17.88
CA ASN A 2 4.88 -20.19 17.05
C ASN A 2 6.15 -19.74 17.83
N LYS A 3 7.20 -20.58 17.88
CA LYS A 3 8.46 -20.30 18.61
C LYS A 3 9.14 -19.00 18.16
N ASP A 4 8.90 -18.60 16.90
CA ASP A 4 9.52 -17.40 16.29
C ASP A 4 8.95 -16.08 16.84
N ILE A 5 7.69 -16.02 17.26
CA ILE A 5 7.08 -14.82 17.85
C ILE A 5 7.73 -14.46 19.21
N LYS A 6 8.28 -15.45 19.94
CA LYS A 6 8.95 -15.21 21.22
C LYS A 6 10.33 -14.56 21.09
N LYS A 7 10.94 -14.57 19.89
CA LYS A 7 12.24 -13.96 19.63
C LYS A 7 12.16 -12.47 19.31
N ASP A 8 10.99 -11.96 18.89
CA ASP A 8 10.82 -10.56 18.54
C ASP A 8 10.95 -9.65 19.76
N SER A 9 11.82 -8.67 19.63
CA SER A 9 12.05 -7.68 20.70
C SER A 9 10.78 -6.87 21.00
N ILE A 10 9.99 -6.52 19.96
CA ILE A 10 8.75 -5.75 20.12
C ILE A 10 7.65 -6.57 20.80
N TYR A 11 7.56 -7.89 20.55
CA TYR A 11 6.63 -8.76 21.26
C TYR A 11 6.92 -8.81 22.77
N LYS A 12 8.19 -8.89 23.15
CA LYS A 12 8.58 -8.83 24.58
C LYS A 12 8.20 -7.48 25.20
N LEU A 13 8.39 -6.38 24.47
CA LEU A 13 8.00 -5.05 24.94
C LEU A 13 6.48 -4.92 25.09
N PHE A 14 5.71 -5.52 24.19
CA PHE A 14 4.25 -5.60 24.27
C PHE A 14 3.81 -6.37 25.52
N LYS A 15 4.32 -7.59 25.72
CA LYS A 15 3.98 -8.42 26.87
C LYS A 15 4.29 -7.76 28.21
N ASN A 16 5.32 -6.92 28.26
CA ASN A 16 5.77 -6.19 29.46
C ASN A 16 5.28 -4.71 29.46
N SER A 17 4.24 -4.41 28.69
CA SER A 17 3.64 -3.07 28.71
C SER A 17 2.94 -2.79 30.04
N LYS A 18 2.99 -1.54 30.51
CA LYS A 18 2.40 -1.12 31.79
C LYS A 18 0.87 -1.03 31.76
N LYS A 19 0.28 -1.05 30.57
CA LYS A 19 -1.15 -0.88 30.35
C LYS A 19 -1.65 -1.95 29.39
N TYR A 20 -2.92 -2.25 29.48
CA TYR A 20 -3.59 -3.21 28.60
C TYR A 20 -3.60 -2.74 27.13
N SER A 21 -3.36 -3.67 26.22
CA SER A 21 -3.50 -3.53 24.78
C SER A 21 -3.70 -4.91 24.15
N ILE A 22 -4.36 -4.95 23.01
CA ILE A 22 -4.57 -6.15 22.20
C ILE A 22 -3.91 -5.93 20.84
N LYS A 23 -3.26 -6.97 20.32
CA LYS A 23 -2.71 -7.00 18.96
C LYS A 23 -2.76 -8.43 18.43
N TRP A 24 -2.95 -8.58 17.14
CA TRP A 24 -2.81 -9.87 16.49
C TRP A 24 -1.36 -10.35 16.53
N SER A 25 -1.18 -11.64 16.71
CA SER A 25 0.16 -12.22 16.86
C SER A 25 1.04 -12.06 15.62
N SER A 26 0.45 -12.04 14.43
CA SER A 26 1.14 -11.82 13.16
C SER A 26 1.71 -10.41 13.00
N TYR A 27 1.19 -9.40 13.73
CA TYR A 27 1.61 -8.01 13.59
C TYR A 27 3.05 -7.76 14.05
N PHE A 28 3.52 -8.48 15.07
CA PHE A 28 4.85 -8.23 15.66
C PHE A 28 6.00 -8.45 14.69
N GLN A 29 5.94 -9.48 13.86
CA GLN A 29 6.94 -9.71 12.81
C GLN A 29 6.88 -8.62 11.71
N VAL A 30 5.68 -8.13 11.39
CA VAL A 30 5.51 -7.01 10.45
C VAL A 30 6.14 -5.75 11.03
N TYR A 31 5.84 -5.41 12.28
CA TYR A 31 6.44 -4.24 12.94
C TYR A 31 7.97 -4.29 12.96
N GLU A 32 8.58 -5.43 13.33
CA GLU A 32 10.04 -5.56 13.30
C GLU A 32 10.60 -5.35 11.89
N LYS A 33 9.95 -5.92 10.86
CA LYS A 33 10.36 -5.74 9.47
C LYS A 33 10.32 -4.27 9.05
N ILE A 34 9.21 -3.57 9.32
CA ILE A 34 8.96 -2.25 8.74
C ILE A 34 9.45 -1.09 9.61
N LEU A 35 9.69 -1.29 10.92
CA LEU A 35 9.99 -0.24 11.88
C LEU A 35 11.41 -0.33 12.49
N SER A 36 12.14 -1.43 12.31
CA SER A 36 13.45 -1.63 12.92
C SER A 36 14.45 -0.50 12.61
N ASN A 37 14.41 0.03 11.41
CA ASN A 37 15.27 1.13 10.96
C ASN A 37 15.00 2.48 11.65
N TYR A 38 13.93 2.59 12.45
CA TYR A 38 13.57 3.81 13.18
C TYR A 38 13.96 3.76 14.66
N LYS A 39 14.46 2.63 15.17
CA LYS A 39 14.94 2.49 16.56
C LYS A 39 16.01 3.53 16.88
N ASN A 40 15.88 4.16 18.03
CA ASN A 40 16.78 5.18 18.56
C ASN A 40 16.94 6.45 17.70
N LYS A 41 16.11 6.65 16.71
CA LYS A 41 16.10 7.85 15.86
C LYS A 41 15.19 8.94 16.43
N LYS A 42 15.50 10.19 16.09
CA LYS A 42 14.65 11.34 16.38
C LYS A 42 13.48 11.36 15.39
N ILE A 43 12.39 10.72 15.75
CA ILE A 43 11.18 10.61 14.94
C ILE A 43 9.94 11.12 15.69
N LYS A 44 8.90 11.49 14.94
CA LYS A 44 7.53 11.66 15.42
C LYS A 44 6.71 10.44 14.95
N PHE A 45 6.30 9.62 15.90
CA PHE A 45 5.42 8.49 15.70
C PHE A 45 4.03 8.83 16.22
N VAL A 46 3.01 8.62 15.41
CA VAL A 46 1.60 8.87 15.73
C VAL A 46 0.85 7.55 15.70
N GLU A 47 0.13 7.23 16.77
CA GLU A 47 -0.82 6.13 16.83
C GLU A 47 -2.23 6.67 16.95
N ILE A 48 -3.13 6.22 16.07
CA ILE A 48 -4.56 6.47 16.11
C ILE A 48 -5.23 5.28 16.78
N GLY A 49 -6.11 5.53 17.76
CA GLY A 49 -6.72 4.46 18.57
C GLY A 49 -5.80 4.02 19.70
N VAL A 50 -5.66 4.84 20.73
CA VAL A 50 -4.71 4.54 21.82
C VAL A 50 -5.35 3.76 22.97
N ALA A 51 -6.67 3.75 23.06
CA ALA A 51 -7.45 3.03 24.09
C ALA A 51 -6.86 3.23 25.51
N ASN A 52 -6.40 2.15 26.15
CA ASN A 52 -5.78 2.21 27.48
C ASN A 52 -4.30 2.66 27.46
N GLY A 53 -3.70 2.84 26.28
CA GLY A 53 -2.33 3.32 26.09
C GLY A 53 -1.26 2.26 26.17
N GLY A 54 -1.59 0.98 26.22
CA GLY A 54 -0.60 -0.10 26.34
C GLY A 54 0.39 -0.13 25.18
N SER A 55 -0.09 0.09 23.96
CA SER A 55 0.75 0.20 22.77
C SER A 55 1.68 1.43 22.81
N LEU A 56 1.22 2.58 23.31
CA LEU A 56 2.07 3.77 23.44
C LEU A 56 3.31 3.51 24.32
N PHE A 57 3.14 2.75 25.43
CA PHE A 57 4.29 2.36 26.28
C PHE A 57 5.22 1.40 25.56
N MET A 58 4.69 0.48 24.77
CA MET A 58 5.48 -0.39 23.91
C MET A 58 6.29 0.42 22.90
N TRP A 59 5.65 1.34 22.15
CA TRP A 59 6.31 2.18 21.16
C TRP A 59 7.39 3.08 21.78
N LYS A 60 7.11 3.67 22.93
CA LYS A 60 8.10 4.52 23.64
C LYS A 60 9.38 3.74 23.97
N LYS A 61 9.25 2.48 24.40
CA LYS A 61 10.40 1.59 24.65
C LYS A 61 11.07 1.16 23.34
N TYR A 62 10.29 0.83 22.32
CA TYR A 62 10.79 0.32 21.06
C TYR A 62 11.62 1.35 20.29
N PHE A 63 11.12 2.58 20.18
CA PHE A 63 11.80 3.65 19.46
C PHE A 63 12.84 4.40 20.30
N GLY A 64 12.81 4.25 21.62
CA GLY A 64 13.76 4.86 22.53
C GLY A 64 13.46 6.32 22.86
N LYS A 65 14.37 6.93 23.66
CA LYS A 65 14.16 8.27 24.27
C LYS A 65 14.06 9.43 23.27
N ASN A 66 14.64 9.27 22.08
CA ASN A 66 14.67 10.33 21.05
C ASN A 66 13.38 10.43 20.23
N ALA A 67 12.50 9.44 20.32
CA ALA A 67 11.24 9.42 19.61
C ALA A 67 10.15 10.18 20.38
N LYS A 68 9.41 11.02 19.68
CA LYS A 68 8.17 11.65 20.16
C LYS A 68 7.01 10.73 19.81
N ILE A 69 6.36 10.18 20.82
CA ILE A 69 5.16 9.33 20.68
C ILE A 69 3.93 10.19 20.92
N ILE A 70 3.03 10.20 19.93
CA ILE A 70 1.80 11.00 19.90
C ILE A 70 0.63 10.04 19.75
N GLY A 71 -0.40 10.20 20.54
CA GLY A 71 -1.66 9.47 20.44
C GLY A 71 -2.77 10.34 19.85
N VAL A 72 -3.62 9.72 19.04
CA VAL A 72 -4.89 10.29 18.58
C VAL A 72 -6.01 9.34 19.01
N ASP A 73 -7.06 9.86 19.63
CA ASP A 73 -8.20 9.06 20.05
C ASP A 73 -9.49 9.87 19.95
N LEU A 74 -10.60 9.17 19.75
CA LEU A 74 -11.93 9.78 19.79
C LEU A 74 -12.41 9.99 21.26
N ASN A 75 -11.92 9.12 22.18
CA ASN A 75 -12.33 9.12 23.58
C ASN A 75 -11.56 10.20 24.38
N PRO A 76 -12.25 11.21 24.95
CA PRO A 76 -11.60 12.25 25.74
C PRO A 76 -10.83 11.72 26.96
N ALA A 77 -11.22 10.56 27.49
CA ALA A 77 -10.54 9.93 28.63
C ALA A 77 -9.08 9.55 28.34
N SER A 78 -8.71 9.42 27.07
CA SER A 78 -7.33 9.14 26.64
C SER A 78 -6.36 10.28 27.01
N LYS A 79 -6.87 11.50 27.24
CA LYS A 79 -6.07 12.65 27.74
C LYS A 79 -5.29 12.35 29.02
N LYS A 80 -5.79 11.46 29.86
CA LYS A 80 -5.09 11.04 31.08
C LYS A 80 -3.69 10.43 30.83
N LEU A 81 -3.45 9.94 29.61
CA LEU A 81 -2.14 9.37 29.22
C LEU A 81 -1.05 10.44 29.11
N GLU A 82 -1.39 11.72 29.04
CA GLU A 82 -0.43 12.83 29.06
C GLU A 82 0.37 12.88 30.36
N LYS A 83 -0.19 12.43 31.49
CA LYS A 83 0.52 12.26 32.76
C LYS A 83 1.70 11.31 32.68
N ASN A 84 1.75 10.46 31.65
CA ASN A 84 2.83 9.52 31.38
C ASN A 84 3.86 10.04 30.35
N GLY A 85 3.74 11.32 29.96
CA GLY A 85 4.65 11.99 29.03
C GLY A 85 4.36 11.68 27.56
N PHE A 86 3.14 11.25 27.24
CA PHE A 86 2.63 11.20 25.87
C PHE A 86 1.95 12.52 25.50
N LYS A 87 1.84 12.82 24.22
CA LYS A 87 1.00 13.90 23.72
C LYS A 87 -0.25 13.29 23.10
N ILE A 88 -1.42 13.71 23.56
CA ILE A 88 -2.70 13.12 23.13
C ILE A 88 -3.57 14.19 22.47
N TYR A 89 -4.05 13.89 21.27
CA TYR A 89 -5.04 14.65 20.54
C TYR A 89 -6.38 13.92 20.56
N ILE A 90 -7.43 14.63 20.89
CA ILE A 90 -8.80 14.11 20.84
C ILE A 90 -9.43 14.60 19.55
N GLY A 91 -9.92 13.68 18.74
CA GLY A 91 -10.59 13.99 17.48
C GLY A 91 -10.93 12.77 16.64
N ASN A 92 -11.75 13.01 15.65
CA ASN A 92 -12.19 11.97 14.72
C ASN A 92 -11.25 11.91 13.51
N GLN A 93 -10.65 10.76 13.28
CA GLN A 93 -9.74 10.52 12.15
C GLN A 93 -10.40 10.66 10.76
N SER A 94 -11.74 10.69 10.70
CA SER A 94 -12.46 10.96 9.45
C SER A 94 -12.61 12.43 9.12
N ASP A 95 -12.35 13.34 10.07
CA ASP A 95 -12.64 14.76 9.93
C ASP A 95 -11.41 15.53 9.42
N LYS A 96 -11.62 16.28 8.35
CA LYS A 96 -10.58 17.12 7.76
C LYS A 96 -10.09 18.20 8.72
N GLU A 97 -11.02 18.87 9.43
CA GLU A 97 -10.73 19.95 10.38
C GLU A 97 -9.83 19.47 11.50
N PHE A 98 -10.05 18.24 11.99
CA PHE A 98 -9.17 17.62 12.97
C PHE A 98 -7.73 17.49 12.43
N TRP A 99 -7.55 17.00 11.21
CA TRP A 99 -6.23 16.84 10.61
C TRP A 99 -5.55 18.17 10.32
N ASP A 100 -6.30 19.18 9.86
CA ASP A 100 -5.78 20.54 9.65
C ASP A 100 -5.25 21.12 10.98
N TYR A 101 -6.01 20.99 12.07
CA TYR A 101 -5.59 21.39 13.41
C TYR A 101 -4.37 20.61 13.88
N PHE A 102 -4.39 19.28 13.74
CA PHE A 102 -3.29 18.39 14.14
C PHE A 102 -1.97 18.78 13.47
N TYR A 103 -1.98 18.90 12.13
CA TYR A 103 -0.77 19.23 11.38
C TYR A 103 -0.33 20.67 11.53
N LYS A 104 -1.24 21.61 11.81
CA LYS A 104 -0.88 22.99 12.22
C LYS A 104 -0.06 23.00 13.51
N LYS A 105 -0.36 22.10 14.45
CA LYS A 105 0.36 21.98 15.74
C LYS A 105 1.64 21.14 15.66
N GLU A 106 1.62 20.04 14.93
CA GLU A 106 2.72 19.06 14.92
C GLU A 106 3.64 19.20 13.72
N GLY A 107 3.17 19.79 12.62
CA GLY A 107 3.89 19.79 11.35
C GLY A 107 4.01 18.36 10.77
N LYS A 108 5.05 18.13 9.99
CA LYS A 108 5.29 16.82 9.40
C LYS A 108 5.71 15.79 10.43
N VAL A 109 5.21 14.56 10.25
CA VAL A 109 5.51 13.39 11.08
C VAL A 109 6.26 12.32 10.28
N ASP A 110 6.91 11.38 10.96
CA ASP A 110 7.69 10.34 10.33
C ASP A 110 6.84 9.08 10.07
N ILE A 111 6.02 8.69 11.05
CA ILE A 111 5.21 7.48 10.97
C ILE A 111 3.82 7.76 11.53
N ILE A 112 2.79 7.28 10.82
CA ILE A 112 1.43 7.12 11.32
C ILE A 112 1.09 5.63 11.33
N LEU A 113 0.55 5.16 12.44
CA LEU A 113 -0.06 3.87 12.61
C LEU A 113 -1.52 4.07 12.97
N ASP A 114 -2.41 3.56 12.12
CA ASP A 114 -3.86 3.59 12.31
C ASP A 114 -4.33 2.25 12.86
N ASP A 115 -4.67 2.25 14.12
CA ASP A 115 -5.34 1.19 14.89
C ASP A 115 -6.64 1.74 15.51
N GLY A 116 -7.34 2.60 14.75
CA GLY A 116 -8.50 3.35 15.22
C GLY A 116 -9.82 2.58 15.12
N GLY A 117 -10.80 3.16 14.42
CA GLY A 117 -12.14 2.55 14.35
C GLY A 117 -12.36 1.56 13.20
N HIS A 118 -11.38 1.30 12.37
CA HIS A 118 -11.28 0.30 11.28
C HIS A 118 -12.38 0.36 10.21
N LYS A 119 -13.16 1.46 10.17
CA LYS A 119 -14.12 1.69 9.08
C LYS A 119 -13.39 2.16 7.82
N ASN A 120 -13.90 1.77 6.65
CA ASN A 120 -13.31 2.16 5.37
C ASN A 120 -13.07 3.68 5.26
N LEU A 121 -14.06 4.50 5.63
CA LEU A 121 -13.92 5.95 5.62
C LEU A 121 -12.77 6.41 6.52
N GLN A 122 -12.64 5.86 7.72
CA GLN A 122 -11.60 6.22 8.68
C GLN A 122 -10.21 5.91 8.13
N GLN A 123 -9.99 4.69 7.67
CA GLN A 123 -8.71 4.24 7.12
C GLN A 123 -8.31 5.02 5.85
N ILE A 124 -9.27 5.27 4.95
CA ILE A 124 -9.04 6.07 3.74
C ILE A 124 -8.72 7.53 4.10
N SER A 125 -9.46 8.12 5.06
CA SER A 125 -9.23 9.50 5.53
C SER A 125 -7.87 9.65 6.18
N THR A 126 -7.44 8.66 6.99
CA THR A 126 -6.09 8.65 7.56
C THR A 126 -5.03 8.76 6.48
N VAL A 127 -5.11 7.94 5.42
CA VAL A 127 -4.16 8.01 4.31
C VAL A 127 -4.25 9.36 3.59
N HIS A 128 -5.47 9.76 3.22
CA HIS A 128 -5.70 10.94 2.40
C HIS A 128 -5.21 12.24 3.06
N TYR A 129 -5.56 12.45 4.32
CA TYR A 129 -5.19 13.68 5.04
C TYR A 129 -3.76 13.65 5.57
N SER A 130 -3.20 12.47 5.81
CA SER A 130 -1.84 12.37 6.34
C SER A 130 -0.75 12.38 5.27
N LEU A 131 -1.03 11.87 4.08
CA LEU A 131 -0.04 11.72 3.02
C LEU A 131 0.75 13.01 2.70
N PRO A 132 0.16 14.23 2.66
CA PRO A 132 0.90 15.47 2.45
C PRO A 132 1.93 15.76 3.55
N HIS A 133 1.70 15.27 4.74
CA HIS A 133 2.40 15.61 5.98
C HIS A 133 3.38 14.52 6.45
N ILE A 134 3.52 13.42 5.72
CA ILE A 134 4.56 12.43 6.00
C ILE A 134 5.88 12.90 5.40
N LYS A 135 6.95 12.82 6.20
CA LYS A 135 8.31 13.11 5.75
C LYS A 135 8.79 12.04 4.74
N ASN A 136 9.73 12.42 3.87
CA ASN A 136 10.42 11.46 3.02
C ASN A 136 11.16 10.40 3.87
N GLY A 137 11.00 9.14 3.50
CA GLY A 137 11.46 7.99 4.27
C GLY A 137 10.52 7.58 5.39
N GLY A 138 9.33 8.22 5.50
CA GLY A 138 8.30 7.87 6.47
C GLY A 138 7.31 6.81 6.00
N LYS A 139 6.35 6.48 6.87
CA LYS A 139 5.36 5.43 6.62
C LYS A 139 3.96 5.82 7.09
N ILE A 140 2.95 5.30 6.38
CA ILE A 140 1.57 5.18 6.87
C ILE A 140 1.27 3.68 6.97
N ILE A 141 0.86 3.24 8.14
CA ILE A 141 0.57 1.84 8.47
C ILE A 141 -0.89 1.78 8.88
N ILE A 142 -1.67 0.95 8.22
CA ILE A 142 -3.09 0.75 8.52
C ILE A 142 -3.29 -0.68 8.99
N GLU A 143 -3.78 -0.83 10.21
CA GLU A 143 -4.09 -2.12 10.84
C GLU A 143 -5.55 -2.52 10.60
N ASP A 144 -5.85 -3.77 10.90
CA ASP A 144 -7.17 -4.38 10.83
C ASP A 144 -7.88 -4.20 9.48
N THR A 145 -7.08 -4.22 8.39
CA THR A 145 -7.63 -4.11 7.03
C THR A 145 -8.51 -5.29 6.64
N ILE A 146 -8.54 -6.37 7.44
CA ILE A 146 -9.47 -7.50 7.34
C ILE A 146 -10.93 -7.03 7.42
N THR A 147 -11.20 -5.92 8.11
CA THR A 147 -12.54 -5.33 8.20
C THR A 147 -13.12 -4.97 6.83
N SER A 148 -12.28 -4.75 5.81
CA SER A 148 -12.72 -4.57 4.42
C SER A 148 -13.52 -5.76 3.86
N TYR A 149 -13.43 -6.94 4.47
CA TYR A 149 -14.12 -8.16 4.06
C TYR A 149 -15.31 -8.51 4.94
N LEU A 150 -15.50 -7.82 6.07
CA LEU A 150 -16.57 -8.08 7.04
C LEU A 150 -17.85 -7.32 6.67
N LYS A 151 -18.90 -8.07 6.23
CA LYS A 151 -20.14 -7.48 5.71
C LYS A 151 -21.04 -6.90 6.82
N LYS A 152 -21.22 -7.64 7.90
CA LYS A 152 -22.25 -7.31 8.92
C LYS A 152 -21.81 -6.15 9.82
N GLU A 153 -20.56 -6.18 10.29
CA GLU A 153 -20.07 -5.25 11.32
C GLU A 153 -19.57 -3.94 10.74
N PHE A 154 -19.01 -3.97 9.49
CA PHE A 154 -18.35 -2.84 8.86
C PHE A 154 -18.92 -2.47 7.49
N TYR A 155 -20.06 -3.05 7.08
CA TYR A 155 -20.70 -2.85 5.77
C TYR A 155 -19.78 -3.22 4.58
N ASN A 156 -18.95 -4.23 4.74
CA ASN A 156 -17.99 -4.71 3.74
C ASN A 156 -18.36 -6.11 3.20
N PRO A 157 -17.82 -6.60 2.04
CA PRO A 157 -16.96 -5.86 1.13
C PRO A 157 -17.74 -4.78 0.36
N SER A 158 -17.07 -3.69 0.08
CA SER A 158 -17.62 -2.57 -0.67
C SER A 158 -16.69 -2.21 -1.84
N LYS A 159 -17.26 -1.64 -2.90
CA LYS A 159 -16.48 -1.00 -3.97
C LYS A 159 -15.49 0.02 -3.41
N TYR A 160 -15.84 0.70 -2.33
CA TYR A 160 -15.04 1.72 -1.66
C TYR A 160 -14.35 1.20 -0.39
N SER A 161 -14.09 -0.11 -0.30
CA SER A 161 -13.33 -0.65 0.83
C SER A 161 -11.89 -0.12 0.84
N PHE A 162 -11.28 -0.11 2.03
CA PHE A 162 -9.87 0.32 2.15
C PHE A 162 -8.93 -0.55 1.32
N ILE A 163 -9.17 -1.85 1.23
CA ILE A 163 -8.37 -2.75 0.38
C ILE A 163 -8.50 -2.39 -1.10
N ASN A 164 -9.71 -2.07 -1.60
CA ASN A 164 -9.87 -1.64 -2.98
C ASN A 164 -9.20 -0.28 -3.23
N TYR A 165 -9.30 0.65 -2.28
CA TYR A 165 -8.56 1.91 -2.32
C TYR A 165 -7.05 1.67 -2.39
N SER A 166 -6.51 0.76 -1.59
CA SER A 166 -5.08 0.43 -1.57
C SER A 166 -4.61 -0.22 -2.86
N LYS A 167 -5.42 -1.08 -3.48
CA LYS A 167 -5.16 -1.65 -4.82
C LYS A 167 -5.06 -0.56 -5.88
N ASN A 168 -5.92 0.46 -5.84
CA ASN A 168 -5.83 1.60 -6.76
C ASN A 168 -4.52 2.39 -6.59
N ILE A 169 -3.93 2.41 -5.39
CA ILE A 169 -2.63 3.04 -5.17
C ILE A 169 -1.53 2.31 -5.94
N VAL A 170 -1.61 0.99 -6.09
CA VAL A 170 -0.68 0.20 -6.93
C VAL A 170 -0.67 0.75 -8.36
N ASP A 171 -1.85 1.03 -8.94
CA ASP A 171 -1.96 1.62 -10.28
C ASP A 171 -1.28 3.00 -10.35
N TYR A 172 -1.38 3.82 -9.30
CA TYR A 172 -0.70 5.11 -9.24
C TYR A 172 0.84 4.95 -9.24
N ILE A 173 1.36 3.93 -8.55
CA ILE A 173 2.79 3.64 -8.54
C ILE A 173 3.29 3.31 -9.96
N HIS A 174 2.55 2.47 -10.69
CA HIS A 174 2.90 2.07 -12.05
C HIS A 174 2.83 3.19 -13.08
N ARG A 175 2.05 4.26 -12.83
CA ARG A 175 2.00 5.46 -13.71
C ARG A 175 3.33 6.20 -13.83
N ARG A 176 4.35 5.84 -13.07
CA ARG A 176 5.72 6.35 -13.24
C ARG A 176 6.41 5.79 -14.47
N SER A 177 5.92 4.66 -15.01
CA SER A 177 6.44 4.09 -16.24
C SER A 177 6.15 5.01 -17.43
N PRO A 178 7.15 5.31 -18.28
CA PRO A 178 6.96 6.11 -19.49
C PRO A 178 5.99 5.43 -20.47
N LEU A 179 5.84 4.10 -20.39
CA LEU A 179 4.96 3.34 -21.28
C LEU A 179 3.46 3.59 -21.02
N LEU A 180 3.10 4.07 -19.83
CA LEU A 180 1.69 4.29 -19.49
C LEU A 180 1.18 5.69 -19.85
N MET A 181 2.06 6.65 -20.14
CA MET A 181 1.73 8.01 -20.59
C MET A 181 0.54 8.66 -19.86
N LYS A 182 0.45 8.48 -18.54
CA LYS A 182 -0.66 9.00 -17.72
C LYS A 182 -0.17 10.06 -16.75
N ASP A 183 -1.11 10.88 -16.28
CA ASP A 183 -0.83 12.00 -15.40
C ASP A 183 -0.11 11.57 -14.11
N PHE A 184 0.92 12.33 -13.80
CA PHE A 184 1.76 12.16 -12.62
C PHE A 184 1.11 12.91 -11.45
N ASN A 185 0.11 12.28 -10.82
CA ASN A 185 -0.67 12.89 -9.74
C ASN A 185 0.07 12.92 -8.39
N PHE A 186 -0.58 13.46 -7.37
CA PHE A 186 -0.01 13.60 -6.04
C PHE A 186 0.42 12.26 -5.41
N TYR A 187 -0.40 11.19 -5.54
CA TYR A 187 -0.06 9.86 -5.04
C TYR A 187 1.18 9.30 -5.73
N THR A 188 1.24 9.42 -7.05
CA THR A 188 2.38 9.00 -7.88
C THR A 188 3.68 9.66 -7.45
N LYS A 189 3.62 10.93 -7.01
CA LYS A 189 4.78 11.73 -6.58
C LYS A 189 5.24 11.46 -5.15
N LYS A 190 4.42 10.83 -4.33
CA LYS A 190 4.66 10.70 -2.88
C LYS A 190 4.84 9.27 -2.42
N ILE A 191 4.01 8.33 -2.89
CA ILE A 191 4.02 6.95 -2.42
C ILE A 191 5.07 6.16 -3.20
N PHE A 192 6.15 5.77 -2.52
CA PHE A 192 7.21 4.97 -3.14
C PHE A 192 6.79 3.52 -3.35
N SER A 193 6.23 2.88 -2.33
CA SER A 193 5.76 1.49 -2.37
C SER A 193 4.54 1.26 -1.49
N VAL A 194 3.83 0.18 -1.78
CA VAL A 194 2.76 -0.41 -0.96
C VAL A 194 3.14 -1.84 -0.64
N GLU A 195 3.03 -2.22 0.63
CA GLU A 195 3.24 -3.58 1.10
C GLU A 195 1.94 -4.06 1.75
N PHE A 196 1.51 -5.27 1.39
CA PHE A 196 0.34 -5.93 1.97
C PHE A 196 0.81 -7.10 2.84
N PHE A 197 0.32 -7.13 4.07
CA PHE A 197 0.48 -8.23 5.00
C PHE A 197 -0.90 -8.70 5.47
N GLU A 198 -0.96 -9.77 6.24
CA GLU A 198 -2.19 -10.18 6.89
C GLU A 198 -2.72 -9.03 7.77
N SER A 199 -3.89 -8.50 7.39
CA SER A 199 -4.58 -7.40 8.09
C SER A 199 -3.80 -6.09 8.24
N ILE A 200 -2.65 -5.92 7.59
CA ILE A 200 -1.88 -4.67 7.59
C ILE A 200 -1.54 -4.24 6.16
N VAL A 201 -1.74 -2.96 5.86
CA VAL A 201 -1.24 -2.30 4.65
C VAL A 201 -0.26 -1.20 5.04
N VAL A 202 0.89 -1.17 4.39
CA VAL A 202 1.95 -0.19 4.64
C VAL A 202 2.25 0.61 3.39
N LEU A 203 2.17 1.93 3.50
CA LEU A 203 2.59 2.87 2.47
C LEU A 203 3.95 3.46 2.87
N SER A 204 4.96 3.26 2.04
CA SER A 204 6.27 3.91 2.20
C SER A 204 6.30 5.21 1.41
N ILE A 205 6.62 6.31 2.07
CA ILE A 205 6.54 7.66 1.53
C ILE A 205 7.96 8.20 1.28
N ASP A 206 8.31 8.40 0.02
CA ASP A 206 9.58 9.05 -0.33
C ASP A 206 9.52 9.66 -1.74
N SER A 207 9.21 10.95 -1.83
CA SER A 207 9.10 11.67 -3.11
C SER A 207 10.41 11.70 -3.91
N ARG A 208 11.56 11.57 -3.25
CA ARG A 208 12.88 11.54 -3.92
C ARG A 208 13.09 10.28 -4.76
N LYS A 209 12.39 9.19 -4.38
CA LYS A 209 12.42 7.89 -5.08
C LYS A 209 11.28 7.75 -6.09
N CYS A 210 10.31 8.66 -6.08
CA CYS A 210 9.17 8.65 -6.98
C CYS A 210 9.50 9.38 -8.30
N ILE A 211 10.47 8.87 -9.05
CA ILE A 211 10.93 9.43 -10.32
C ILE A 211 10.26 8.74 -11.51
N LYS A 212 10.17 9.42 -12.65
CA LYS A 212 9.85 8.79 -13.93
C LYS A 212 11.01 7.87 -14.31
N SER A 213 10.69 6.60 -14.61
CA SER A 213 11.68 5.65 -15.07
C SER A 213 12.14 6.00 -16.50
N ARG A 214 13.36 5.62 -16.83
CA ARG A 214 13.93 5.68 -18.19
C ARG A 214 14.70 4.40 -18.45
N GLU A 215 14.82 4.03 -19.70
CA GLU A 215 15.68 2.93 -20.09
C GLU A 215 17.15 3.34 -19.90
N VAL A 216 17.94 2.40 -19.42
CA VAL A 216 19.40 2.53 -19.29
C VAL A 216 20.04 1.26 -19.80
N SER A 217 21.16 1.37 -20.50
CA SER A 217 22.00 0.25 -20.91
C SER A 217 23.27 0.20 -20.05
N ASN A 218 23.94 -0.93 -20.08
CA ASN A 218 25.21 -1.15 -19.38
C ASN A 218 26.45 -0.86 -20.26
N ASN A 219 26.27 -0.25 -21.42
CA ASN A 219 27.32 0.05 -22.43
C ASN A 219 28.07 -1.19 -22.99
N ALA A 220 27.54 -2.40 -22.78
CA ALA A 220 28.07 -3.58 -23.43
C ALA A 220 27.60 -3.66 -24.89
N ASP A 221 28.38 -4.34 -25.75
CA ASP A 221 28.00 -4.59 -27.13
C ASP A 221 26.70 -5.42 -27.18
N ASN A 222 25.79 -4.98 -28.03
CA ASN A 222 24.46 -5.57 -28.15
C ASN A 222 24.39 -6.53 -29.34
N GLU A 223 25.14 -7.60 -29.28
CA GLU A 223 25.16 -8.58 -30.39
C GLU A 223 23.93 -9.52 -30.42
N TRP A 224 23.16 -9.63 -29.30
CA TRP A 224 22.17 -10.68 -29.13
C TRP A 224 20.76 -10.19 -28.71
N ALA A 225 20.41 -8.93 -28.92
CA ALA A 225 19.10 -8.41 -28.52
C ALA A 225 17.95 -8.84 -29.42
N ILE A 226 17.83 -10.13 -29.68
CA ILE A 226 16.64 -10.68 -30.32
C ILE A 226 15.61 -10.98 -29.23
N ASP A 227 14.50 -10.25 -29.23
CA ASP A 227 13.38 -10.53 -28.33
C ASP A 227 12.64 -11.80 -28.78
N TYR A 228 12.99 -12.93 -28.18
CA TYR A 228 12.39 -14.22 -28.45
C TYR A 228 10.89 -14.29 -28.15
N ARG A 229 10.37 -13.41 -27.28
CA ARG A 229 8.94 -13.32 -26.98
C ARG A 229 8.10 -12.95 -28.21
N ASN A 230 8.71 -12.29 -29.20
CA ASN A 230 8.03 -11.81 -30.39
C ASN A 230 8.22 -12.71 -31.63
N ASN A 231 9.18 -13.65 -31.62
CA ASN A 231 9.60 -14.30 -32.88
C ASN A 231 8.78 -15.52 -33.29
N GLU A 232 8.44 -16.43 -32.40
CA GLU A 232 7.76 -17.67 -32.83
C GLU A 232 6.25 -17.58 -32.78
N TYR A 233 5.70 -17.18 -31.63
CA TYR A 233 4.25 -17.16 -31.41
C TYR A 233 3.55 -16.08 -32.23
N PHE A 234 4.13 -14.89 -32.31
CA PHE A 234 3.55 -13.78 -33.09
C PHE A 234 3.72 -13.96 -34.61
N ALA A 235 4.85 -14.52 -35.05
CA ALA A 235 5.06 -14.83 -36.47
C ALA A 235 4.10 -15.93 -36.96
N GLU A 236 3.92 -16.97 -36.17
CA GLU A 236 3.02 -18.07 -36.50
C GLU A 236 1.56 -17.64 -36.49
N LEU A 237 1.14 -16.84 -35.49
CA LEU A 237 -0.21 -16.32 -35.43
C LEU A 237 -0.48 -15.28 -36.52
N LYS A 238 0.47 -14.41 -36.83
CA LYS A 238 0.39 -13.48 -37.95
C LYS A 238 0.21 -14.24 -39.28
N ASN A 239 0.99 -15.29 -39.50
CA ASN A 239 0.91 -16.13 -40.69
C ASN A 239 -0.44 -16.88 -40.75
N LYS A 240 -0.96 -17.40 -39.64
CA LYS A 240 -2.29 -18.03 -39.58
C LYS A 240 -3.41 -17.05 -39.87
N LEU A 241 -3.32 -15.85 -39.37
CA LEU A 241 -4.32 -14.79 -39.58
C LEU A 241 -4.23 -14.18 -41.00
N ASP A 242 -3.02 -14.01 -41.54
CA ASP A 242 -2.83 -13.56 -42.93
C ASP A 242 -3.30 -14.61 -43.95
N LYS A 243 -3.12 -15.91 -43.67
CA LYS A 243 -3.72 -17.00 -44.47
C LYS A 243 -5.24 -17.02 -44.40
N LYS A 244 -5.83 -16.86 -43.22
CA LYS A 244 -7.30 -16.92 -43.01
C LYS A 244 -8.03 -15.67 -43.50
N TYR A 245 -7.44 -14.51 -43.47
CA TYR A 245 -8.03 -13.22 -43.80
C TYR A 245 -7.30 -12.46 -44.93
N GLY A 246 -6.31 -13.09 -45.55
CA GLY A 246 -5.50 -12.52 -46.65
C GLY A 246 -6.22 -12.21 -47.94
N LEU A 247 -7.45 -12.68 -48.04
CA LEU A 247 -8.36 -12.43 -49.21
C LEU A 247 -9.00 -11.03 -49.18
N LEU A 248 -8.87 -10.27 -48.07
CA LEU A 248 -9.43 -8.92 -47.99
C LEU A 248 -8.41 -7.88 -48.47
N ASN A 249 -8.81 -7.12 -49.49
CA ASN A 249 -8.02 -6.12 -50.19
C ASN A 249 -7.26 -5.19 -49.19
N LYS A 250 -5.93 -5.02 -49.38
CA LYS A 250 -5.01 -4.30 -48.48
C LYS A 250 -5.38 -2.84 -48.17
N ARG A 251 -6.26 -2.22 -48.97
CA ARG A 251 -6.64 -0.80 -48.90
C ARG A 251 -7.99 -0.52 -48.22
N SER A 252 -8.76 -1.54 -47.79
CA SER A 252 -10.10 -1.32 -47.21
C SER A 252 -9.99 -0.70 -45.81
N PHE A 253 -10.79 0.36 -45.56
CA PHE A 253 -11.01 0.98 -44.25
C PHE A 253 -11.51 -0.07 -43.22
N PHE A 254 -12.33 -1.01 -43.68
CA PHE A 254 -12.87 -2.11 -42.88
C PHE A 254 -11.79 -3.07 -42.40
N ARG A 255 -10.72 -3.29 -43.17
CA ARG A 255 -9.56 -4.07 -42.77
C ARG A 255 -8.70 -3.37 -41.69
N ARG A 256 -8.56 -2.03 -41.75
CA ARG A 256 -7.92 -1.24 -40.69
C ARG A 256 -8.72 -1.27 -39.41
N PHE A 257 -10.05 -1.21 -39.52
CA PHE A 257 -10.97 -1.23 -38.40
C PHE A 257 -10.98 -2.62 -37.72
N ILE A 258 -11.12 -3.72 -38.50
CA ILE A 258 -11.04 -5.09 -38.00
C ILE A 258 -9.64 -5.37 -37.41
N ARG A 259 -8.56 -4.92 -38.06
CA ARG A 259 -7.18 -5.05 -37.55
C ARG A 259 -6.99 -4.31 -36.23
N LYS A 260 -7.62 -3.16 -36.05
CA LYS A 260 -7.56 -2.35 -34.82
C LYS A 260 -8.37 -2.98 -33.69
N ILE A 261 -9.50 -3.61 -33.98
CA ILE A 261 -10.38 -4.25 -32.98
C ILE A 261 -9.92 -5.68 -32.66
N PHE A 262 -9.63 -6.49 -33.66
CA PHE A 262 -9.30 -7.91 -33.47
C PHE A 262 -7.84 -8.19 -33.17
N TYR A 263 -6.91 -7.41 -33.70
CA TYR A 263 -5.48 -7.63 -33.49
C TYR A 263 -4.93 -7.15 -32.14
N LYS A 264 -5.61 -6.22 -31.50
CA LYS A 264 -5.04 -5.63 -30.26
C LYS A 264 -5.58 -6.20 -28.96
N ASN A 265 -6.80 -6.71 -28.90
CA ASN A 265 -7.35 -6.96 -27.55
C ASN A 265 -8.24 -8.21 -27.36
N PHE A 266 -8.92 -8.75 -28.38
CA PHE A 266 -10.00 -9.71 -28.08
C PHE A 266 -9.51 -11.18 -28.04
N ILE A 267 -8.85 -11.65 -29.09
CA ILE A 267 -8.49 -13.08 -29.19
C ILE A 267 -7.33 -13.43 -28.26
N PHE A 268 -6.32 -12.56 -28.15
CA PHE A 268 -5.18 -12.78 -27.23
C PHE A 268 -5.63 -12.80 -25.80
N ASN A 269 -6.42 -11.78 -25.37
CA ASN A 269 -6.96 -11.72 -24.03
C ASN A 269 -7.88 -12.90 -23.69
N MET A 270 -8.60 -13.44 -24.66
CA MET A 270 -9.49 -14.57 -24.44
C MET A 270 -8.71 -15.88 -24.27
N LEU A 271 -7.71 -16.15 -25.12
CA LEU A 271 -6.89 -17.34 -25.01
C LEU A 271 -5.98 -17.31 -23.78
N ASP A 272 -5.37 -16.18 -23.49
CA ASP A 272 -4.56 -16.01 -22.29
C ASP A 272 -5.40 -16.07 -21.02
N ASN A 273 -6.60 -15.48 -21.02
CA ASN A 273 -7.53 -15.59 -19.90
C ASN A 273 -7.98 -17.05 -19.66
N LEU A 274 -8.15 -17.86 -20.72
CA LEU A 274 -8.46 -19.28 -20.55
C LEU A 274 -7.28 -20.05 -19.94
N LYS A 275 -6.06 -19.78 -20.39
CA LYS A 275 -4.84 -20.38 -19.83
C LYS A 275 -4.62 -19.93 -18.37
N ILE A 276 -4.78 -18.64 -18.08
CA ILE A 276 -4.68 -18.09 -16.73
C ILE A 276 -5.73 -18.72 -15.82
N LYS A 277 -6.99 -18.84 -16.28
CA LYS A 277 -8.04 -19.50 -15.50
C LYS A 277 -7.70 -20.97 -15.20
N LYS A 278 -7.03 -21.67 -16.11
CA LYS A 278 -6.57 -23.04 -15.87
C LYS A 278 -5.53 -23.06 -14.76
N VAL A 279 -4.48 -22.22 -14.86
CA VAL A 279 -3.43 -22.10 -13.83
C VAL A 279 -4.03 -21.72 -12.48
N LEU A 280 -5.00 -20.79 -12.43
CA LEU A 280 -5.63 -20.36 -11.17
C LEU A 280 -6.45 -21.48 -10.52
N ARG A 281 -7.11 -22.36 -11.30
CA ARG A 281 -7.82 -23.53 -10.75
C ARG A 281 -6.89 -24.53 -10.06
N ASP A 282 -5.66 -24.64 -10.57
CA ASP A 282 -4.64 -25.53 -9.99
C ASP A 282 -4.07 -24.99 -8.66
N ILE A 283 -4.30 -23.70 -8.36
CA ILE A 283 -3.89 -23.04 -7.09
C ILE A 283 -4.98 -23.16 -6.03
N ASP A 284 -6.26 -23.23 -6.44
CA ASP A 284 -7.42 -23.30 -5.53
C ASP A 284 -7.74 -24.74 -5.07
N ASN A 285 -7.04 -25.76 -5.61
CA ASN A 285 -7.10 -27.17 -5.21
C ASN A 285 -5.84 -27.57 -4.41
#